data_7f445401b814123dceb33cae6a5b29b9
#
_entry.id   7f445401b814123dceb33cae6a5b29b9
#
_cell.length_a   1.000
_cell.length_b   1.000
_cell.length_c   1.000
_cell.angle_alpha   90.00
_cell.angle_beta   90.00
_cell.angle_gamma   90.00
#
_symmetry.space_group_name_H-M   'P 1'
#
loop_
_entity.id
_entity.type
_entity.pdbx_description
1 polymer ?
#
loop_
_entity_poly.entity_id
_entity_poly.type
_entity_poly.pdbx_seq_one_letter_code
_entity_poly.pdbx_strand_id
1 'polypeptide(L)'
;MNYAPFLNYIKNFVDLNEKEITFLRSYTNYKKYFKGQYIVQQGEVCNHTNFIISGCTENFYIDQKGQEHIVTFAIENWWSSDISSFITQKPSDFNVKCLEDTEVIQFTCQNQDEIFKNIPKMETLFRKLLEKALVSSQKRIVNNFS
;
A
#
# COMPACT_ATOMS: atom_id res chain seq x y z
N MET A 1 8.00 14.51 -10.83
CA MET A 1 7.73 13.25 -10.16
C MET A 1 9.00 12.43 -10.02
N ASN A 2 9.30 11.95 -8.82
CA ASN A 2 10.48 11.13 -8.60
C ASN A 2 10.10 9.65 -8.46
N TYR A 3 10.37 8.87 -9.51
CA TYR A 3 10.05 7.45 -9.56
C TYR A 3 11.21 6.57 -9.02
N ALA A 4 12.40 7.16 -8.85
CA ALA A 4 13.59 6.42 -8.45
C ALA A 4 13.47 5.69 -7.10
N PRO A 5 12.86 6.26 -6.04
CA PRO A 5 12.71 5.54 -4.78
C PRO A 5 11.94 4.23 -4.93
N PHE A 6 10.90 4.24 -5.77
CA PHE A 6 10.12 3.04 -6.03
C PHE A 6 10.92 1.99 -6.79
N LEU A 7 11.67 2.40 -7.82
CA LEU A 7 12.52 1.48 -8.57
C LEU A 7 13.63 0.89 -7.70
N ASN A 8 14.21 1.69 -6.82
CA ASN A 8 15.23 1.22 -5.88
C ASN A 8 14.65 0.19 -4.90
N TYR A 9 13.43 0.43 -4.43
CA TYR A 9 12.72 -0.51 -3.58
C TYR A 9 12.49 -1.85 -4.28
N ILE A 10 12.03 -1.81 -5.52
CA ILE A 10 11.75 -3.01 -6.32
C ILE A 10 13.01 -3.88 -6.46
N LYS A 11 14.18 -3.27 -6.62
CA LYS A 11 15.45 -3.98 -6.77
C LYS A 11 15.80 -4.90 -5.58
N ASN A 12 15.21 -4.65 -4.41
CA ASN A 12 15.41 -5.53 -3.25
C ASN A 12 14.74 -6.89 -3.44
N PHE A 13 13.84 -7.02 -4.40
CA PHE A 13 13.03 -8.22 -4.59
C PHE A 13 13.23 -8.85 -5.97
N VAL A 14 13.25 -8.04 -7.02
CA VAL A 14 13.34 -8.50 -8.40
C VAL A 14 14.11 -7.48 -9.25
N ASP A 15 14.67 -7.94 -10.37
CA ASP A 15 15.33 -7.09 -11.36
C ASP A 15 14.41 -6.88 -12.55
N LEU A 16 14.09 -5.62 -12.85
CA LEU A 16 13.31 -5.25 -14.02
C LEU A 16 14.22 -4.69 -15.11
N ASN A 17 13.97 -5.08 -16.36
CA ASN A 17 14.63 -4.47 -17.49
C ASN A 17 13.95 -3.15 -17.87
N GLU A 18 14.55 -2.40 -18.81
CA GLU A 18 14.02 -1.09 -19.19
C GLU A 18 12.61 -1.15 -19.78
N LYS A 19 12.30 -2.19 -20.55
CA LYS A 19 10.99 -2.39 -21.14
C LYS A 19 9.92 -2.61 -20.05
N GLU A 20 10.25 -3.41 -19.04
CA GLU A 20 9.37 -3.66 -17.90
C GLU A 20 9.15 -2.38 -17.07
N ILE A 21 10.21 -1.60 -16.87
CA ILE A 21 10.11 -0.33 -16.15
C ILE A 21 9.21 0.65 -16.90
N THR A 22 9.36 0.74 -18.22
CA THR A 22 8.51 1.61 -19.05
C THR A 22 7.03 1.20 -18.93
N PHE A 23 6.76 -0.10 -19.01
CA PHE A 23 5.39 -0.62 -18.84
C PHE A 23 4.84 -0.27 -17.46
N LEU A 24 5.62 -0.54 -16.42
CA LEU A 24 5.23 -0.28 -15.03
C LEU A 24 4.87 1.20 -14.83
N ARG A 25 5.67 2.12 -15.35
CA ARG A 25 5.42 3.55 -15.25
C ARG A 25 4.11 3.95 -15.90
N SER A 26 3.76 3.34 -17.03
CA SER A 26 2.53 3.67 -17.75
C SER A 26 1.26 3.10 -17.08
N TYR A 27 1.41 2.13 -16.20
CA TYR A 27 0.30 1.49 -15.49
C TYR A 27 0.26 1.77 -13.99
N THR A 28 1.07 2.70 -13.51
CA THR A 28 1.02 3.22 -12.14
C THR A 28 0.76 4.71 -12.18
N ASN A 29 0.18 5.23 -11.10
CA ASN A 29 -0.15 6.64 -10.99
C ASN A 29 0.62 7.28 -9.84
N TYR A 30 1.24 8.43 -10.12
CA TYR A 30 1.77 9.28 -9.06
C TYR A 30 0.62 10.12 -8.51
N LYS A 31 0.55 10.23 -7.18
CA LYS A 31 -0.43 11.11 -6.54
C LYS A 31 0.17 11.77 -5.31
N LYS A 32 -0.19 13.03 -5.09
CA LYS A 32 0.16 13.77 -3.90
C LYS A 32 -1.10 14.02 -3.08
N TYR A 33 -1.04 13.64 -1.80
CA TYR A 33 -2.05 13.95 -0.80
C TYR A 33 -1.50 15.01 0.14
N PHE A 34 -2.35 15.94 0.56
CA PHE A 34 -1.96 16.95 1.52
C PHE A 34 -2.25 16.48 2.94
N LYS A 35 -1.53 17.06 3.91
CA LYS A 35 -1.75 16.79 5.33
C LYS A 35 -3.24 16.84 5.67
N GLY A 36 -3.73 15.82 6.37
CA GLY A 36 -5.12 15.72 6.77
C GLY A 36 -6.04 15.04 5.77
N GLN A 37 -5.59 14.81 4.54
CA GLN A 37 -6.40 14.09 3.55
C GLN A 37 -6.38 12.57 3.83
N TYR A 38 -7.44 11.91 3.40
CA TYR A 38 -7.62 10.47 3.55
C TYR A 38 -7.27 9.76 2.26
N ILE A 39 -6.44 8.74 2.35
CA ILE A 39 -6.15 7.83 1.22
C ILE A 39 -7.20 6.72 1.16
N VAL A 40 -7.65 6.26 2.33
CA VAL A 40 -8.70 5.25 2.47
C VAL A 40 -9.68 5.74 3.52
N GLN A 41 -10.97 5.55 3.28
CA GLN A 41 -12.02 5.91 4.22
C GLN A 41 -12.77 4.67 4.69
N GLN A 42 -12.95 4.58 5.99
CA GLN A 42 -13.73 3.51 6.62
C GLN A 42 -15.14 3.49 6.03
N GLY A 43 -15.62 2.31 5.65
CA GLY A 43 -16.93 2.13 5.03
C GLY A 43 -16.92 2.24 3.51
N GLU A 44 -15.83 2.70 2.90
CA GLU A 44 -15.68 2.74 1.45
C GLU A 44 -14.77 1.62 0.97
N VAL A 45 -14.94 1.18 -0.27
CA VAL A 45 -14.08 0.13 -0.86
C VAL A 45 -12.72 0.75 -1.19
N CYS A 46 -11.65 0.06 -0.79
CA CYS A 46 -10.29 0.45 -1.13
C CYS A 46 -9.97 -0.06 -2.54
N ASN A 47 -9.81 0.86 -3.50
CA ASN A 47 -9.62 0.53 -4.91
C ASN A 47 -8.16 0.55 -5.35
N HIS A 48 -7.24 0.85 -4.46
CA HIS A 48 -5.83 1.00 -4.81
C HIS A 48 -4.94 0.63 -3.64
N THR A 49 -3.71 0.26 -3.97
CA THR A 49 -2.63 0.15 -3.00
C THR A 49 -1.59 1.22 -3.31
N ASN A 50 -0.89 1.71 -2.29
CA ASN A 50 -0.05 2.89 -2.39
C ASN A 50 1.34 2.63 -1.82
N PHE A 51 2.35 2.87 -2.64
CA PHE A 51 3.74 2.90 -2.16
C PHE A 51 4.09 4.34 -1.78
N ILE A 52 4.53 4.56 -0.54
CA ILE A 52 4.87 5.89 -0.04
C ILE A 52 6.27 6.28 -0.50
N ILE A 53 6.37 7.32 -1.33
CA ILE A 53 7.65 7.90 -1.75
C ILE A 53 8.16 8.82 -0.65
N SER A 54 7.29 9.68 -0.12
CA SER A 54 7.59 10.59 0.96
C SER A 54 6.34 10.87 1.77
N GLY A 55 6.49 11.10 3.05
CA GLY A 55 5.39 11.42 3.93
C GLY A 55 5.12 10.34 4.98
N CYS A 56 3.96 10.45 5.61
CA CYS A 56 3.59 9.58 6.70
C CYS A 56 2.07 9.47 6.77
N THR A 57 1.56 8.26 6.97
CA THR A 57 0.14 8.00 7.14
C THR A 57 -0.14 7.30 8.45
N GLU A 58 -1.36 7.48 8.94
CA GLU A 58 -1.89 6.85 10.14
C GLU A 58 -3.09 5.99 9.76
N ASN A 59 -3.05 4.71 10.13
CA ASN A 59 -4.18 3.81 9.97
C ASN A 59 -4.93 3.71 11.30
N PHE A 60 -6.20 4.02 11.29
CA PHE A 60 -7.04 4.00 12.48
C PHE A 60 -8.47 3.61 12.14
N TYR A 61 -9.21 3.12 13.13
CA TYR A 61 -10.63 2.88 12.96
C TYR A 61 -11.41 3.60 14.07
N ILE A 62 -12.67 3.93 13.75
CA ILE A 62 -13.59 4.54 14.68
C ILE A 62 -14.60 3.46 15.07
N ASP A 63 -14.71 3.18 16.38
CA ASP A 63 -15.62 2.17 16.88
C ASP A 63 -17.06 2.69 16.94
N GLN A 64 -18.00 1.85 17.37
CA GLN A 64 -19.42 2.19 17.43
C GLN A 64 -19.71 3.31 18.42
N LYS A 65 -18.81 3.55 19.38
CA LYS A 65 -18.93 4.62 20.36
C LYS A 65 -18.30 5.93 19.89
N GLY A 66 -17.74 5.95 18.67
CA GLY A 66 -17.06 7.12 18.12
C GLY A 66 -15.62 7.29 18.59
N GLN A 67 -15.05 6.30 19.25
CA GLN A 67 -13.68 6.35 19.74
C GLN A 67 -12.69 5.90 18.67
N GLU A 68 -11.58 6.63 18.53
CA GLU A 68 -10.54 6.30 17.57
C GLU A 68 -9.52 5.30 18.14
N HIS A 69 -9.14 4.33 17.31
CA HIS A 69 -8.14 3.32 17.66
C HIS A 69 -7.07 3.29 16.58
N ILE A 70 -5.83 3.62 16.94
CA ILE A 70 -4.71 3.59 16.00
C ILE A 70 -4.27 2.15 15.80
N VAL A 71 -4.16 1.74 14.52
CA VAL A 71 -3.73 0.41 14.13
C VAL A 71 -2.24 0.39 13.83
N THR A 72 -1.78 1.32 12.97
CA THR A 72 -0.38 1.40 12.56
C THR A 72 -0.10 2.74 11.89
N PHE A 73 1.19 2.98 11.63
CA PHE A 73 1.68 4.10 10.83
C PHE A 73 2.43 3.55 9.63
N ALA A 74 2.52 4.31 8.54
CA ALA A 74 3.33 3.99 7.38
C ALA A 74 4.16 5.20 6.98
N ILE A 75 5.41 4.95 6.59
CA ILE A 75 6.40 5.98 6.21
C ILE A 75 6.99 5.64 4.83
N GLU A 76 8.02 6.38 4.43
CA GLU A 76 8.71 6.14 3.14
C GLU A 76 9.08 4.68 2.97
N ASN A 77 8.91 4.18 1.76
CA ASN A 77 9.19 2.80 1.34
C ASN A 77 8.25 1.76 1.95
N TRP A 78 7.16 2.19 2.57
CA TRP A 78 6.10 1.32 3.07
C TRP A 78 4.89 1.41 2.14
N TRP A 79 4.08 0.35 2.17
CA TRP A 79 2.80 0.31 1.47
C TRP A 79 1.70 0.75 2.41
N SER A 80 0.76 1.54 1.89
CA SER A 80 -0.36 2.05 2.67
C SER A 80 -1.66 1.81 1.92
N SER A 81 -2.53 0.98 2.52
CA SER A 81 -3.86 0.66 1.99
C SER A 81 -4.60 -0.18 3.02
N ASP A 82 -5.85 -0.49 2.73
CA ASP A 82 -6.54 -1.62 3.38
C ASP A 82 -6.46 -2.81 2.42
N ILE A 83 -5.50 -3.68 2.63
CA ILE A 83 -5.25 -4.81 1.71
C ILE A 83 -6.43 -5.78 1.67
N SER A 84 -7.11 -5.98 2.77
CA SER A 84 -8.31 -6.83 2.81
C SER A 84 -9.42 -6.26 1.93
N SER A 85 -9.72 -4.98 2.08
CA SER A 85 -10.71 -4.29 1.25
C SER A 85 -10.30 -4.29 -0.23
N PHE A 86 -9.02 -4.04 -0.51
CA PHE A 86 -8.48 -4.04 -1.86
C PHE A 86 -8.65 -5.41 -2.54
N ILE A 87 -8.38 -6.50 -1.83
CA ILE A 87 -8.48 -7.85 -2.38
C ILE A 87 -9.94 -8.29 -2.50
N THR A 88 -10.74 -8.08 -1.46
CA THR A 88 -12.11 -8.58 -1.40
C THR A 88 -13.13 -7.65 -2.06
N GLN A 89 -12.75 -6.39 -2.28
CA GLN A 89 -13.64 -5.34 -2.79
C GLN A 89 -14.86 -5.11 -1.87
N LYS A 90 -14.68 -5.38 -0.58
CA LYS A 90 -15.66 -5.05 0.47
C LYS A 90 -15.25 -3.75 1.17
N PRO A 91 -16.19 -3.04 1.82
CA PRO A 91 -15.88 -1.79 2.51
C PRO A 91 -14.73 -1.92 3.50
N SER A 92 -13.90 -0.90 3.56
CA SER A 92 -12.75 -0.85 4.47
C SER A 92 -13.19 -0.76 5.92
N ASP A 93 -12.46 -1.45 6.80
CA ASP A 93 -12.68 -1.43 8.24
C ASP A 93 -11.95 -0.29 8.94
N PHE A 94 -11.06 0.42 8.23
CA PHE A 94 -10.31 1.52 8.83
C PHE A 94 -10.06 2.66 7.84
N ASN A 95 -9.54 3.76 8.40
CA ASN A 95 -9.15 4.94 7.68
C ASN A 95 -7.62 4.98 7.52
N VAL A 96 -7.16 5.55 6.42
CA VAL A 96 -5.74 5.90 6.23
C VAL A 96 -5.69 7.40 6.00
N LYS A 97 -5.10 8.13 6.94
CA LYS A 97 -5.02 9.59 6.94
C LYS A 97 -3.58 10.04 6.83
N CYS A 98 -3.33 11.06 6.02
CA CYS A 98 -1.99 11.64 5.88
C CYS A 98 -1.70 12.57 7.06
N LEU A 99 -0.62 12.28 7.79
CA LEU A 99 -0.16 13.10 8.92
C LEU A 99 0.67 14.30 8.44
N GLU A 100 1.17 14.23 7.21
CA GLU A 100 1.88 15.30 6.52
C GLU A 100 1.63 15.15 5.02
N ASP A 101 2.13 16.08 4.22
CA ASP A 101 2.03 15.96 2.76
C ASP A 101 2.70 14.67 2.32
N THR A 102 1.99 13.84 1.57
CA THR A 102 2.43 12.49 1.24
C THR A 102 2.34 12.26 -0.26
N GLU A 103 3.45 11.76 -0.82
CA GLU A 103 3.52 11.39 -2.24
C GLU A 103 3.55 9.88 -2.36
N VAL A 104 2.75 9.35 -3.27
CA VAL A 104 2.61 7.90 -3.45
C VAL A 104 2.66 7.51 -4.91
N ILE A 105 3.05 6.25 -5.16
CA ILE A 105 2.81 5.56 -6.42
C ILE A 105 1.62 4.63 -6.17
N GLN A 106 0.56 4.79 -6.97
CA GLN A 106 -0.69 4.05 -6.80
C GLN A 106 -0.86 2.96 -7.84
N PHE A 107 -1.34 1.81 -7.39
CA PHE A 107 -1.79 0.71 -8.21
C PHE A 107 -3.29 0.55 -8.01
N THR A 108 -4.08 0.70 -9.08
CA THR A 108 -5.49 0.34 -9.03
C THR A 108 -5.65 -1.17 -9.22
N CYS A 109 -6.81 -1.72 -8.85
CA CYS A 109 -7.11 -3.14 -9.07
C CYS A 109 -6.93 -3.54 -10.54
N GLN A 110 -7.45 -2.70 -11.46
CA GLN A 110 -7.38 -2.98 -12.90
C GLN A 110 -5.95 -2.93 -13.41
N ASN A 111 -5.19 -1.92 -13.00
CA ASN A 111 -3.82 -1.75 -13.45
C ASN A 111 -2.91 -2.84 -12.87
N GLN A 112 -3.18 -3.28 -11.65
CA GLN A 112 -2.42 -4.37 -11.04
C GLN A 112 -2.53 -5.66 -11.84
N ASP A 113 -3.72 -6.00 -12.31
CA ASP A 113 -3.92 -7.19 -13.13
C ASP A 113 -3.11 -7.13 -14.42
N GLU A 114 -3.10 -5.97 -15.09
CA GLU A 114 -2.31 -5.75 -16.31
C GLU A 114 -0.81 -5.82 -16.04
N ILE A 115 -0.36 -5.25 -14.92
CA ILE A 115 1.03 -5.29 -14.50
C ILE A 115 1.48 -6.72 -14.28
N PHE A 116 0.72 -7.52 -13.55
CA PHE A 116 1.06 -8.91 -13.26
C PHE A 116 1.09 -9.76 -14.52
N LYS A 117 0.16 -9.49 -15.44
CA LYS A 117 0.09 -10.21 -16.71
C LYS A 117 1.30 -9.95 -17.61
N ASN A 118 1.78 -8.71 -17.63
CA ASN A 118 2.89 -8.29 -18.49
C ASN A 118 4.25 -8.33 -17.80
N ILE A 119 4.28 -8.27 -16.47
CA ILE A 119 5.51 -8.33 -15.67
C ILE A 119 5.30 -9.34 -14.53
N PRO A 120 5.42 -10.65 -14.82
CA PRO A 120 5.24 -11.68 -13.77
C PRO A 120 6.15 -11.49 -12.56
N LYS A 121 7.30 -10.84 -12.72
CA LYS A 121 8.21 -10.50 -11.62
C LYS A 121 7.53 -9.63 -10.54
N MET A 122 6.58 -8.79 -10.94
CA MET A 122 5.85 -7.95 -9.99
C MET A 122 4.88 -8.77 -9.15
N GLU A 123 4.32 -9.84 -9.69
CA GLU A 123 3.51 -10.78 -8.91
C GLU A 123 4.37 -11.47 -7.85
N THR A 124 5.59 -11.85 -8.20
CA THR A 124 6.57 -12.40 -7.24
C THR A 124 6.87 -11.41 -6.12
N LEU A 125 7.06 -10.13 -6.46
CA LEU A 125 7.30 -9.08 -5.48
C LEU A 125 6.13 -8.98 -4.49
N PHE A 126 4.90 -8.89 -4.99
CA PHE A 126 3.72 -8.77 -4.13
C PHE A 126 3.51 -10.01 -3.26
N ARG A 127 3.78 -11.20 -3.80
CA ARG A 127 3.71 -12.43 -3.01
C ARG A 127 4.71 -12.40 -1.85
N LYS A 128 5.94 -11.98 -2.10
CA LYS A 128 6.97 -11.86 -1.06
C LYS A 128 6.57 -10.85 0.01
N LEU A 129 5.95 -9.74 -0.39
CA LEU A 129 5.45 -8.73 0.55
C LEU A 129 4.35 -9.29 1.44
N LEU A 130 3.39 -10.02 0.86
CA LEU A 130 2.30 -10.62 1.61
C LEU A 130 2.81 -11.71 2.56
N GLU A 131 3.76 -12.52 2.13
CA GLU A 131 4.39 -13.53 3.01
C GLU A 131 5.07 -12.86 4.21
N LYS A 132 5.80 -11.78 3.98
CA LYS A 132 6.49 -11.02 5.03
C LYS A 132 5.49 -10.41 6.01
N ALA A 133 4.39 -9.86 5.51
CA ALA A 133 3.32 -9.30 6.33
C ALA A 133 2.65 -10.39 7.18
N LEU A 134 2.42 -11.56 6.61
CA LEU A 134 1.82 -12.70 7.31
C LEU A 134 2.71 -13.18 8.45
N VAL A 135 4.02 -13.31 8.22
CA VAL A 135 4.99 -13.70 9.25
C VAL A 135 4.98 -12.69 10.40
N SER A 136 4.99 -11.39 10.08
CA SER A 136 4.93 -10.33 11.10
C SER A 136 3.65 -10.38 11.91
N SER A 137 2.50 -10.59 11.26
CA SER A 137 1.21 -10.75 11.93
C SER A 137 1.20 -11.93 12.89
N GLN A 138 1.71 -13.06 12.46
CA GLN A 138 1.76 -14.26 13.29
C GLN A 138 2.63 -14.05 14.53
N LYS A 139 3.78 -13.41 14.38
CA LYS A 139 4.67 -13.10 15.51
C LYS A 139 4.00 -12.16 16.51
N ARG A 140 3.26 -11.16 16.05
CA ARG A 140 2.51 -10.27 16.95
C ARG A 140 1.45 -11.00 17.73
N ILE A 141 0.73 -11.93 17.09
CA ILE A 141 -0.30 -12.73 17.77
C ILE A 141 0.33 -13.57 18.87
N VAL A 142 1.42 -14.27 18.56
CA VAL A 142 2.13 -15.10 19.54
C VAL A 142 2.64 -14.26 20.72
N ASN A 143 3.23 -13.11 20.44
CA ASN A 143 3.76 -12.22 21.47
C ASN A 143 2.66 -11.67 22.39
N ASN A 144 1.45 -11.46 21.87
CA ASN A 144 0.32 -10.98 22.68
C ASN A 144 -0.22 -12.03 23.64
N PHE A 145 0.07 -13.30 23.40
CA PHE A 145 -0.40 -14.41 24.24
C PHE A 145 0.70 -15.06 25.09
N SER A 146 1.92 -14.56 25.00
CA SER A 146 3.06 -15.12 25.77
C SER A 146 3.34 -14.35 27.05
#